data_84031fcaca2af5093c1da85f2b6d262d
#
_entry.id   84031fcaca2af5093c1da85f2b6d262d
#
_cell.length_a   1.000
_cell.length_b   1.000
_cell.length_c   1.000
_cell.angle_alpha   90.00
_cell.angle_beta   90.00
_cell.angle_gamma   90.00
#
_symmetry.space_group_name_H-M   'P 1'
#
loop_
_entity.id
_entity.type
_entity.pdbx_description
1 polymer ?
#
loop_
_entity_poly.entity_id
_entity_poly.type
_entity_poly.pdbx_seq_one_letter_code
_entity_poly.pdbx_strand_id
1 'polypeptide(L)' 'MAYKERKQNSRRLLDSLGQRAAPTNKFRVVAVNNDARQVWDYGVYSSYTDAKQLVDNPPDPACNFYIHNSYNRVMYSSR' A
#
# COMPACT_ATOMS: atom_id res chain seq x y z
N MET A 1 1.16 21.51 -5.72
CA MET A 1 2.36 21.43 -4.94
C MET A 1 2.29 20.50 -3.75
N ALA A 2 1.51 20.83 -2.77
CA ALA A 2 1.33 20.00 -1.59
C ALA A 2 0.84 18.61 -1.95
N TYR A 3 0.00 18.51 -2.93
CA TYR A 3 -0.55 17.24 -3.37
C TYR A 3 0.52 16.31 -3.92
N LYS A 4 1.42 16.87 -4.73
CA LYS A 4 2.51 16.10 -5.31
C LYS A 4 3.50 15.64 -4.26
N GLU A 5 3.79 16.50 -3.31
CA GLU A 5 4.65 16.18 -2.18
C GLU A 5 4.04 15.09 -1.31
N ARG A 6 2.73 15.13 -1.10
CA ARG A 6 2.02 14.12 -0.33
C ARG A 6 2.20 12.74 -0.95
N LYS A 7 2.13 12.64 -2.27
CA LYS A 7 2.32 11.36 -2.96
C LYS A 7 3.72 10.82 -2.75
N GLN A 8 4.73 11.69 -2.82
CA GLN A 8 6.10 11.29 -2.55
C GLN A 8 6.28 10.90 -1.09
N ASN A 9 5.62 11.61 -0.19
CA ASN A 9 5.69 11.31 1.23
C ASN A 9 5.11 9.94 1.54
N SER A 10 4.11 9.49 0.79
CA SER A 10 3.57 8.14 0.96
C SER A 10 4.66 7.09 0.73
N ARG A 11 5.43 7.24 -0.34
CA ARG A 11 6.51 6.31 -0.64
C ARG A 11 7.59 6.35 0.44
N ARG A 12 7.97 7.55 0.87
CA ARG A 12 8.97 7.70 1.92
C ARG A 12 8.51 7.07 3.22
N LEU A 13 7.24 7.23 3.55
CA LEU A 13 6.71 6.68 4.77
C LEU A 13 6.74 5.15 4.73
N LEU A 14 6.39 4.56 3.61
CA LEU A 14 6.50 3.11 3.44
C LEU A 14 7.95 2.65 3.60
N ASP A 15 8.87 3.33 2.92
CA ASP A 15 10.28 2.96 2.95
C ASP A 15 10.86 3.10 4.36
N SER A 16 10.50 4.18 5.06
CA SER A 16 11.05 4.45 6.39
C SER A 16 10.50 3.52 7.46
N LEU A 17 9.31 2.96 7.25
CA LEU A 17 8.69 2.07 8.22
C LEU A 17 9.01 0.60 7.96
N GLY A 18 9.91 0.35 7.02
CA GLY A 18 10.42 -0.98 6.77
C GLY A 18 9.68 -1.73 5.68
N GLN A 19 10.09 -2.97 5.51
CA GLN A 19 9.57 -3.79 4.43
C GLN A 19 8.14 -4.22 4.69
N ARG A 20 7.37 -4.27 3.62
CA ARG A 20 5.99 -4.74 3.63
C ARG A 20 5.82 -5.87 2.64
N ALA A 21 6.84 -6.73 2.54
CA ALA A 21 6.81 -7.86 1.61
C ALA A 21 5.71 -8.85 1.99
N ALA A 22 5.14 -9.46 0.97
CA ALA A 22 4.21 -10.57 1.16
C ALA A 22 5.01 -11.87 1.27
N PRO A 23 4.41 -12.93 1.83
CA PRO A 23 4.99 -14.27 1.72
C PRO A 23 5.07 -14.69 0.26
N THR A 24 5.86 -15.73 -0.01
CA THR A 24 6.03 -16.25 -1.37
C THR A 24 4.67 -16.56 -2.00
N ASN A 25 4.50 -16.11 -3.24
CA ASN A 25 3.28 -16.31 -4.03
C ASN A 25 2.03 -15.67 -3.41
N LYS A 26 2.23 -14.66 -2.57
CA LYS A 26 1.14 -13.93 -1.93
C LYS A 26 1.28 -12.45 -2.22
N PHE A 27 0.26 -11.70 -1.83
CA PHE A 27 0.20 -10.26 -2.04
C PHE A 27 -0.25 -9.59 -0.75
N ARG A 28 0.51 -8.61 -0.29
CA ARG A 28 0.17 -7.86 0.93
C ARG A 28 -0.38 -6.50 0.53
N VAL A 29 -1.50 -6.13 1.14
CA VAL A 29 -2.08 -4.80 0.93
C VAL A 29 -1.73 -3.92 2.11
N VAL A 30 -1.19 -2.74 1.80
CA VAL A 30 -0.77 -1.76 2.79
C VAL A 30 -1.41 -0.43 2.46
N ALA A 31 -1.91 0.26 3.47
CA ALA A 31 -2.48 1.59 3.32
C ALA A 31 -1.63 2.61 4.05
N VAL A 32 -1.46 3.78 3.44
CA VAL A 32 -0.67 4.87 4.01
C VAL A 32 -1.55 6.10 4.14
N ASN A 33 -1.65 6.62 5.36
CA ASN A 33 -2.28 7.91 5.61
C ASN A 33 -1.17 8.93 5.89
N ASN A 34 -0.88 9.78 4.91
CA ASN A 34 0.19 10.77 5.04
C ASN A 34 -0.10 11.83 6.07
N ASP A 35 -1.35 12.23 6.19
CA ASP A 35 -1.72 13.30 7.14
C ASP A 35 -1.52 12.84 8.58
N ALA A 36 -1.86 11.59 8.85
CA ALA A 36 -1.66 11.00 10.18
C ALA A 36 -0.30 10.34 10.33
N ARG A 37 0.47 10.24 9.25
CA ARG A 37 1.78 9.57 9.20
C ARG A 37 1.70 8.15 9.74
N GLN A 38 0.71 7.41 9.24
CA GLN A 38 0.43 6.05 9.68
C GLN A 38 0.40 5.09 8.50
N VAL A 39 0.84 3.86 8.76
CA VAL A 39 0.77 2.77 7.81
C VAL A 39 -0.06 1.65 8.42
N TRP A 40 -1.01 1.15 7.66
CA TRP A 40 -1.90 0.08 8.10
C TRP A 40 -1.70 -1.14 7.24
N ASP A 41 -1.60 -2.30 7.87
CA ASP A 41 -1.50 -3.58 7.16
C ASP A 41 -2.91 -4.14 6.96
N TYR A 42 -3.34 -4.22 5.72
CA TYR A 42 -4.66 -4.74 5.36
C TYR A 42 -4.64 -6.24 5.04
N GLY A 43 -3.52 -6.89 5.32
CA GLY A 43 -3.44 -8.34 5.26
C GLY A 43 -2.83 -8.88 3.98
N VAL A 44 -2.78 -10.20 3.93
CA VAL A 44 -2.15 -10.95 2.86
C VAL A 44 -3.22 -11.70 2.08
N TYR A 45 -3.13 -11.63 0.75
CA TYR A 45 -4.10 -12.25 -0.15
C TYR A 45 -3.39 -13.27 -1.04
N SER A 46 -4.05 -14.40 -1.27
CA SER A 46 -3.52 -15.44 -2.14
C SER A 46 -3.67 -15.11 -3.62
N SER A 47 -4.59 -14.21 -3.95
CA SER A 47 -4.91 -13.85 -5.31
C SER A 47 -4.65 -12.36 -5.54
N TYR A 48 -3.94 -12.05 -6.63
CA TYR A 48 -3.73 -10.66 -7.02
C TYR A 48 -5.08 -9.96 -7.27
N THR A 49 -6.02 -10.67 -7.89
CA THR A 49 -7.35 -10.12 -8.18
C THR A 49 -8.07 -9.69 -6.90
N ASP A 50 -8.00 -10.50 -5.85
CA ASP A 50 -8.63 -10.16 -4.57
C ASP A 50 -7.98 -8.93 -3.94
N ALA A 51 -6.65 -8.88 -3.95
CA ALA A 51 -5.93 -7.71 -3.44
C ALA A 51 -6.28 -6.46 -4.24
N LYS A 52 -6.36 -6.58 -5.57
CA LYS A 52 -6.67 -5.47 -6.45
C LYS A 52 -8.09 -4.95 -6.21
N GLN A 53 -9.04 -5.84 -5.95
CA GLN A 53 -10.42 -5.43 -5.65
C GLN A 53 -10.48 -4.54 -4.40
N LEU A 54 -9.71 -4.88 -3.38
CA LEU A 54 -9.63 -4.04 -2.19
C LEU A 54 -9.08 -2.65 -2.51
N VAL A 55 -8.04 -2.60 -3.33
CA VAL A 55 -7.39 -1.34 -3.70
C VAL A 55 -8.30 -0.49 -4.58
N ASP A 56 -9.03 -1.13 -5.51
CA ASP A 56 -9.97 -0.43 -6.39
C ASP A 56 -11.20 0.09 -5.64
N ASN A 57 -11.55 -0.55 -4.53
CA ASN A 57 -12.67 -0.14 -3.69
C ASN A 57 -12.17 0.10 -2.27
N PRO A 58 -11.34 1.13 -2.08
CA PRO A 58 -10.63 1.30 -0.82
C PRO A 58 -11.60 1.55 0.34
N PRO A 59 -11.42 0.83 1.46
CA PRO A 59 -12.27 1.04 2.63
C PRO A 59 -12.04 2.39 3.30
N ASP A 60 -10.89 3.00 3.05
CA ASP A 60 -10.58 4.32 3.60
C ASP A 60 -10.05 5.22 2.49
N PRO A 61 -10.88 6.16 1.99
CA PRO A 61 -10.46 7.03 0.90
C PRO A 61 -9.36 8.03 1.29
N ALA A 62 -9.12 8.20 2.58
CA ALA A 62 -8.05 9.09 3.05
C ALA A 62 -6.67 8.46 2.92
N CYS A 63 -6.60 7.16 2.64
CA CYS A 63 -5.33 6.44 2.52
C CYS A 63 -5.00 6.14 1.07
N ASN A 64 -3.71 6.02 0.80
CA ASN A 64 -3.20 5.45 -0.44
C ASN A 64 -2.94 3.98 -0.20
N PHE A 65 -3.47 3.13 -1.07
CA PHE A 65 -3.33 1.68 -0.94
C PHE A 65 -2.32 1.15 -1.94
N TYR A 66 -1.51 0.20 -1.48
CA TYR A 66 -0.43 -0.40 -2.27
C TYR A 66 -0.47 -1.91 -2.12
N ILE A 67 -0.23 -2.62 -3.22
CA ILE A 67 -0.06 -4.08 -3.21
C ILE A 67 1.44 -4.36 -3.33
N HIS A 68 1.99 -5.08 -2.36
CA HIS A 68 3.39 -5.52 -2.39
C HIS A 68 3.47 -7.01 -2.70
N ASN A 69 4.48 -7.40 -3.48
CA ASN A 69 4.77 -8.81 -3.72
C ASN A 69 5.79 -9.33 -2.71
N SER A 70 6.25 -10.57 -2.90
CA SER A 70 7.21 -11.19 -2.00
C SER A 70 8.61 -10.57 -2.06
N TYR A 71 8.88 -9.76 -3.07
CA TYR A 71 10.14 -9.03 -3.21
C TYR A 71 10.03 -7.60 -2.70
N ASN A 72 8.98 -7.28 -1.99
CA ASN A 72 8.71 -5.94 -1.44
C ASN A 72 8.58 -4.88 -2.53
N ARG A 73 8.08 -5.27 -3.69
CA ARG A 73 7.84 -4.33 -4.79
C ARG A 73 6.36 -4.00 -4.87
N VAL A 74 6.07 -2.74 -5.17
CA VAL A 74 4.70 -2.31 -5.37
C VAL A 74 4.24 -2.78 -6.73
N MET A 75 3.22 -3.62 -6.74
CA MET A 75 2.63 -4.18 -7.96
C MET A 75 1.50 -3.32 -8.49
N TYR A 76 0.81 -2.62 -7.60
CA TYR A 76 -0.37 -1.85 -7.93
C TYR A 76 -0.64 -0.86 -6.81
N SER A 77 -1.25 0.26 -7.14
CA SER A 77 -1.62 1.24 -6.12
C SER A 77 -2.90 1.96 -6.52
N SER A 78 -3.58 2.53 -5.53
CA SER A 78 -4.77 3.33 -5.75
C SER A 78 -4.45 4.73 -6.27
N ARG A 79 -3.19 5.08 -6.33
CA ARG A 79 -2.75 6.40 -6.78
C ARG A 79 -1.69 6.32 -7.85
#